data_50ebbba2023b51bd4873d8c34e5a1d8a
#
_entry.id   50ebbba2023b51bd4873d8c34e5a1d8a
#
_cell.length_a   1.000
_cell.length_b   1.000
_cell.length_c   1.000
_cell.angle_alpha   90.00
_cell.angle_beta   90.00
_cell.angle_gamma   90.00
#
_symmetry.space_group_name_H-M   'P 1'
#
loop_
_entity.id
_entity.type
_entity.pdbx_description
1 polymer ?
#
loop_
_entity_poly.entity_id
_entity_poly.type
_entity_poly.pdbx_seq_one_letter_code
_entity_poly.pdbx_strand_id
1 'polypeptide(L)'
;MRAIYLDCFAGISGNMFLGAMLQTGVPAALLEKELAKLSIHEEFFLTVSDVVRNGIHAAYVEVKETKDAHHAHHHGQHAYHHEHRTMRDIREMLVKSTLSMPVKQQALAIFMEIAKAEGKVHGKPADEVAFHEVGAVDSVVDIVGAAICLDYLGIERVFVSPLTVGSGFVSCAHGLMPVPAPAVAELLLGWQTQPGTEKKELVTPTGAGLVKTLGVYSDGLPKGFEAECIGYGAGSHELAIPNVLRLYVGEYHGTESGNLSILETNIDDMNPQVYGYLFEKLLAAGALDVWTTPILMKKNRPAQKLSVLVDEAVKAACVNLIFTESTSIGLRVMPVAKRLEAARHIAKVETKYGLVNCKVSAWKGRLCSLSPEYEDCRQLAEERAVPLKEVQQEAVRVFKERLGE
;
A
#
# COMPACT_ATOMS: atom_id res chain seq x y z
N MET A 1 13.75 -0.87 -3.23
CA MET A 1 12.85 0.13 -2.60
C MET A 1 12.91 0.00 -1.10
N ARG A 2 12.84 1.14 -0.41
CA ARG A 2 12.88 1.13 1.04
C ARG A 2 11.55 0.69 1.64
N ALA A 3 11.56 -0.31 2.51
CA ALA A 3 10.34 -0.90 3.03
C ALA A 3 10.44 -1.22 4.52
N ILE A 4 9.27 -1.40 5.14
CA ILE A 4 9.17 -1.96 6.49
C ILE A 4 8.30 -3.22 6.48
N TYR A 5 8.57 -4.10 7.44
CA TYR A 5 7.72 -5.24 7.75
C TYR A 5 7.28 -5.15 9.22
N LEU A 6 5.96 -5.13 9.41
CA LEU A 6 5.31 -5.09 10.72
C LEU A 6 4.96 -6.52 11.14
N ASP A 7 5.57 -7.00 12.19
CA ASP A 7 5.27 -8.29 12.80
C ASP A 7 4.36 -8.07 14.01
N CYS A 8 3.06 -8.23 13.78
CA CYS A 8 1.98 -7.91 14.70
C CYS A 8 1.57 -9.09 15.59
N PHE A 9 2.53 -9.90 16.05
CA PHE A 9 2.27 -11.10 16.85
C PHE A 9 1.57 -10.81 18.19
N ALA A 10 1.69 -9.59 18.72
CA ALA A 10 0.98 -9.09 19.90
C ALA A 10 -0.02 -7.96 19.56
N GLY A 11 -0.44 -7.87 18.29
CA GLY A 11 -1.29 -6.79 17.81
C GLY A 11 -0.52 -5.55 17.37
N ILE A 12 -1.22 -4.42 17.26
CA ILE A 12 -0.67 -3.13 16.85
C ILE A 12 -1.51 -1.98 17.40
N SER A 13 -0.82 -0.93 17.87
CA SER A 13 -1.40 0.37 18.21
C SER A 13 -0.50 1.49 17.69
N GLY A 14 -0.99 2.73 17.68
CA GLY A 14 -0.23 3.86 17.18
C GLY A 14 1.04 4.11 18.00
N ASN A 15 0.93 4.11 19.33
CA ASN A 15 2.10 4.28 20.20
C ASN A 15 3.13 3.16 20.06
N MET A 16 2.70 1.89 19.83
CA MET A 16 3.62 0.78 19.52
C MET A 16 4.33 1.02 18.19
N PHE A 17 3.63 1.53 17.18
CA PHE A 17 4.24 1.88 15.90
C PHE A 17 5.29 2.98 16.07
N LEU A 18 4.96 4.08 16.77
CA LEU A 18 5.89 5.17 17.04
C LEU A 18 7.12 4.69 17.81
N GLY A 19 6.92 3.92 18.87
CA GLY A 19 8.02 3.35 19.65
C GLY A 19 8.97 2.51 18.81
N ALA A 20 8.43 1.63 17.97
CA ALA A 20 9.22 0.82 17.06
C ALA A 20 10.01 1.67 16.05
N MET A 21 9.40 2.72 15.49
CA MET A 21 10.05 3.64 14.55
C MET A 21 11.20 4.43 15.21
N LEU A 22 11.01 4.89 16.44
CA LEU A 22 12.08 5.57 17.19
C LEU A 22 13.30 4.67 17.44
N GLN A 23 13.06 3.40 17.75
CA GLN A 23 14.16 2.43 17.89
C GLN A 23 14.90 2.11 16.58
N THR A 24 14.30 2.35 15.43
CA THR A 24 14.98 2.17 14.13
C THR A 24 15.83 3.37 13.71
N GLY A 25 15.96 4.38 14.57
CA GLY A 25 16.83 5.53 14.35
C GLY A 25 16.10 6.81 13.92
N VAL A 26 14.76 6.86 13.93
CA VAL A 26 14.03 8.12 13.81
C VAL A 26 14.31 8.95 15.09
N PRO A 27 14.86 10.19 14.97
CA PRO A 27 15.14 10.99 16.15
C PRO A 27 13.85 11.49 16.82
N ALA A 28 13.69 11.30 18.13
CA ALA A 28 12.52 11.82 18.87
C ALA A 28 12.37 13.35 18.71
N ALA A 29 13.49 14.09 18.74
CA ALA A 29 13.48 15.54 18.52
C ALA A 29 12.96 15.96 17.13
N LEU A 30 13.14 15.14 16.10
CA LEU A 30 12.51 15.38 14.78
C LEU A 30 11.01 15.22 14.86
N LEU A 31 10.53 14.12 15.48
CA LEU A 31 9.12 13.85 15.65
C LEU A 31 8.42 14.98 16.40
N GLU A 32 8.98 15.41 17.54
CA GLU A 32 8.48 16.54 18.32
C GLU A 32 8.45 17.85 17.51
N LYS A 33 9.52 18.15 16.79
CA LYS A 33 9.60 19.35 15.93
C LYS A 33 8.56 19.36 14.83
N GLU A 34 8.32 18.22 14.18
CA GLU A 34 7.32 18.11 13.12
C GLU A 34 5.90 18.17 13.69
N LEU A 35 5.63 17.49 14.81
CA LEU A 35 4.34 17.55 15.49
C LEU A 35 4.03 18.96 16.03
N ALA A 36 5.03 19.75 16.40
CA ALA A 36 4.86 21.15 16.80
C ALA A 36 4.29 22.05 15.70
N LYS A 37 4.22 21.60 14.46
CA LYS A 37 3.56 22.30 13.35
C LYS A 37 2.03 22.17 13.35
N LEU A 38 1.48 21.32 14.22
CA LEU A 38 0.04 21.19 14.41
C LEU A 38 -0.47 22.26 15.37
N SER A 39 -1.70 22.74 15.16
CA SER A 39 -2.33 23.74 16.05
C SER A 39 -2.60 23.24 17.47
N ILE A 40 -2.51 21.94 17.69
CA ILE A 40 -2.73 21.28 18.99
C ILE A 40 -1.43 21.04 19.78
N HIS A 41 -0.29 21.59 19.33
CA HIS A 41 1.02 21.30 19.93
C HIS A 41 1.16 21.69 21.41
N GLU A 42 0.38 22.65 21.87
CA GLU A 42 0.32 23.06 23.29
C GLU A 42 -0.55 22.14 24.16
N GLU A 43 -1.34 21.27 23.54
CA GLU A 43 -2.26 20.39 24.25
C GLU A 43 -1.60 19.10 24.77
N PHE A 44 -0.40 18.78 24.31
CA PHE A 44 0.29 17.54 24.67
C PHE A 44 1.80 17.69 24.76
N PHE A 45 2.43 16.68 25.37
CA PHE A 45 3.87 16.44 25.27
C PHE A 45 4.13 14.94 25.12
N LEU A 46 5.21 14.61 24.40
CA LEU A 46 5.65 13.24 24.23
C LEU A 46 6.58 12.81 25.34
N THR A 47 6.40 11.60 25.85
CA THR A 47 7.35 10.94 26.71
C THR A 47 7.82 9.66 26.04
N VAL A 48 9.12 9.52 25.85
CA VAL A 48 9.73 8.31 25.33
C VAL A 48 10.56 7.68 26.44
N SER A 49 10.30 6.42 26.73
CA SER A 49 11.01 5.68 27.77
C SER A 49 11.40 4.28 27.27
N ASP A 50 12.55 3.80 27.72
CA ASP A 50 12.96 2.42 27.50
C ASP A 50 12.29 1.53 28.55
N VAL A 51 11.60 0.51 28.08
CA VAL A 51 10.91 -0.46 28.93
C VAL A 51 11.31 -1.89 28.55
N VAL A 52 11.11 -2.81 29.48
CA VAL A 52 11.30 -4.24 29.23
C VAL A 52 9.94 -4.93 29.26
N ARG A 53 9.62 -5.66 28.21
CA ARG A 53 8.42 -6.50 28.12
C ARG A 53 8.85 -7.96 27.92
N ASN A 54 8.63 -8.80 28.93
CA ASN A 54 9.04 -10.22 28.91
C ASN A 54 10.50 -10.44 28.44
N GLY A 55 11.43 -9.58 28.89
CA GLY A 55 12.85 -9.64 28.53
C GLY A 55 13.24 -8.93 27.23
N ILE A 56 12.29 -8.37 26.47
CA ILE A 56 12.57 -7.57 25.28
C ILE A 56 12.63 -6.09 25.64
N HIS A 57 13.75 -5.43 25.32
CA HIS A 57 13.88 -3.99 25.40
C HIS A 57 13.10 -3.33 24.27
N ALA A 58 12.22 -2.38 24.60
CA ALA A 58 11.34 -1.70 23.67
C ALA A 58 11.19 -0.23 24.04
N ALA A 59 10.96 0.62 23.05
CA ALA A 59 10.58 2.01 23.29
C ALA A 59 9.08 2.11 23.57
N TYR A 60 8.74 2.75 24.66
CA TYR A 60 7.37 3.10 25.01
C TYR A 60 7.14 4.59 24.77
N VAL A 61 6.22 4.91 23.90
CA VAL A 61 5.82 6.29 23.61
C VAL A 61 4.48 6.56 24.30
N GLU A 62 4.42 7.62 25.07
CA GLU A 62 3.22 8.07 25.76
C GLU A 62 2.94 9.53 25.39
N VAL A 63 1.74 9.78 24.92
CA VAL A 63 1.22 11.13 24.68
C VAL A 63 0.47 11.57 25.93
N LYS A 64 0.96 12.62 26.60
CA LYS A 64 0.33 13.17 27.82
C LYS A 64 -0.32 14.50 27.52
N GLU A 65 -1.58 14.65 27.90
CA GLU A 65 -2.27 15.94 27.76
C GLU A 65 -1.73 16.94 28.78
N THR A 66 -1.53 18.18 28.35
CA THR A 66 -0.98 19.26 29.21
C THR A 66 -1.94 19.59 30.38
N LYS A 67 -3.24 19.38 30.21
CA LYS A 67 -4.26 19.57 31.27
C LYS A 67 -4.10 18.59 32.43
N ASP A 68 -3.62 17.38 32.17
CA ASP A 68 -3.40 16.35 33.20
C ASP A 68 -2.22 16.68 34.14
N ALA A 69 -1.24 17.42 33.63
CA ALA A 69 -0.07 17.82 34.41
C ALA A 69 -0.38 18.87 35.47
N HIS A 70 -1.47 19.64 35.34
CA HIS A 70 -1.88 20.68 36.29
C HIS A 70 -2.85 20.20 37.38
N HIS A 71 -3.39 18.97 37.31
CA HIS A 71 -4.42 18.49 38.20
C HIS A 71 -4.01 17.36 39.16
N ALA A 72 -2.73 17.15 39.43
CA ALA A 72 -2.24 16.14 40.37
C ALA A 72 -2.69 16.38 41.84
N HIS A 73 -3.52 17.39 42.17
CA HIS A 73 -3.88 17.78 43.54
C HIS A 73 -5.36 17.95 43.85
N HIS A 74 -6.31 17.60 43.00
CA HIS A 74 -7.74 17.67 43.42
C HIS A 74 -8.55 16.45 42.97
N HIS A 75 -8.94 15.62 43.94
CA HIS A 75 -9.99 14.61 43.79
C HIS A 75 -11.37 15.30 43.67
N GLY A 76 -11.88 15.41 42.46
CA GLY A 76 -13.23 15.84 42.18
C GLY A 76 -13.75 15.13 40.93
N GLN A 77 -14.85 14.36 41.10
CA GLN A 77 -15.57 13.72 39.99
C GLN A 77 -16.18 14.81 39.08
N HIS A 78 -15.49 15.16 38.01
CA HIS A 78 -16.08 15.87 36.90
C HIS A 78 -15.85 15.06 35.64
N ALA A 79 -16.95 14.69 34.96
CA ALA A 79 -16.92 14.10 33.65
C ALA A 79 -16.22 15.09 32.68
N TYR A 80 -15.03 14.75 32.23
CA TYR A 80 -14.30 15.56 31.27
C TYR A 80 -14.98 15.44 29.92
N HIS A 81 -15.50 16.54 29.39
CA HIS A 81 -15.86 16.69 28.00
C HIS A 81 -14.56 16.83 27.20
N HIS A 82 -14.02 15.72 26.68
CA HIS A 82 -13.08 15.78 25.59
C HIS A 82 -13.78 16.44 24.39
N GLU A 83 -13.22 17.52 23.84
CA GLU A 83 -13.73 18.08 22.59
C GLU A 83 -13.56 17.04 21.49
N HIS A 84 -14.66 16.43 21.09
CA HIS A 84 -14.67 15.43 20.02
C HIS A 84 -14.39 16.12 18.69
N ARG A 85 -13.19 15.93 18.14
CA ARG A 85 -12.83 16.42 16.80
C ARG A 85 -13.55 15.61 15.74
N THR A 86 -14.10 16.30 14.76
CA THR A 86 -14.67 15.66 13.57
C THR A 86 -13.59 15.44 12.50
N MET A 87 -13.88 14.61 11.51
CA MET A 87 -13.00 14.45 10.34
C MET A 87 -12.73 15.79 9.64
N ARG A 88 -13.70 16.71 9.66
CA ARG A 88 -13.55 18.06 9.12
C ARG A 88 -12.51 18.86 9.89
N ASP A 89 -12.54 18.83 11.22
CA ASP A 89 -11.61 19.56 12.09
C ASP A 89 -10.17 19.06 11.88
N ILE A 90 -9.99 17.74 11.79
CA ILE A 90 -8.70 17.12 11.50
C ILE A 90 -8.19 17.53 10.12
N ARG A 91 -9.04 17.51 9.10
CA ARG A 91 -8.69 17.95 7.75
C ARG A 91 -8.23 19.42 7.74
N GLU A 92 -8.99 20.31 8.40
CA GLU A 92 -8.62 21.72 8.49
C GLU A 92 -7.29 21.92 9.21
N MET A 93 -7.07 21.24 10.33
CA MET A 93 -5.81 21.28 11.08
C MET A 93 -4.62 20.85 10.22
N LEU A 94 -4.71 19.72 9.52
CA LEU A 94 -3.65 19.24 8.66
C LEU A 94 -3.40 20.15 7.47
N VAL A 95 -4.44 20.66 6.82
CA VAL A 95 -4.30 21.59 5.68
C VAL A 95 -3.60 22.87 6.11
N LYS A 96 -3.96 23.44 7.25
CA LYS A 96 -3.38 24.69 7.79
C LYS A 96 -1.96 24.51 8.34
N SER A 97 -1.55 23.30 8.69
CA SER A 97 -0.20 23.00 9.20
C SER A 97 0.89 23.28 8.16
N THR A 98 2.14 23.37 8.60
CA THR A 98 3.32 23.48 7.72
C THR A 98 4.03 22.14 7.50
N LEU A 99 3.37 21.02 7.75
CA LEU A 99 3.85 19.68 7.44
C LEU A 99 4.04 19.47 5.93
N SER A 100 4.88 18.51 5.55
CA SER A 100 5.08 18.14 4.14
C SER A 100 3.79 17.60 3.50
N MET A 101 3.65 17.77 2.19
CA MET A 101 2.46 17.26 1.48
C MET A 101 2.29 15.74 1.60
N PRO A 102 3.36 14.91 1.49
CA PRO A 102 3.25 13.48 1.71
C PRO A 102 2.69 13.11 3.09
N VAL A 103 3.20 13.74 4.15
CA VAL A 103 2.73 13.53 5.53
C VAL A 103 1.24 13.87 5.66
N LYS A 104 0.81 15.03 5.15
CA LYS A 104 -0.60 15.44 5.16
C LYS A 104 -1.50 14.45 4.45
N GLN A 105 -1.12 14.04 3.24
CA GLN A 105 -1.90 13.12 2.42
C GLN A 105 -2.02 11.74 3.10
N GLN A 106 -0.91 11.24 3.64
CA GLN A 106 -0.88 9.95 4.30
C GLN A 106 -1.70 9.95 5.59
N ALA A 107 -1.54 10.96 6.45
CA ALA A 107 -2.34 11.10 7.67
C ALA A 107 -3.85 11.23 7.35
N LEU A 108 -4.22 12.08 6.38
CA LEU A 108 -5.61 12.23 5.95
C LEU A 108 -6.21 10.92 5.42
N ALA A 109 -5.43 10.12 4.68
CA ALA A 109 -5.89 8.83 4.18
C ALA A 109 -6.21 7.86 5.32
N ILE A 110 -5.35 7.81 6.36
CA ILE A 110 -5.56 6.97 7.54
C ILE A 110 -6.83 7.40 8.30
N PHE A 111 -6.97 8.69 8.60
CA PHE A 111 -8.16 9.22 9.25
C PHE A 111 -9.44 8.95 8.46
N MET A 112 -9.39 9.05 7.13
CA MET A 112 -10.54 8.79 6.28
C MET A 112 -10.99 7.32 6.35
N GLU A 113 -10.07 6.36 6.36
CA GLU A 113 -10.44 4.94 6.51
C GLU A 113 -11.07 4.67 7.89
N ILE A 114 -10.54 5.28 8.95
CA ILE A 114 -11.13 5.17 10.29
C ILE A 114 -12.52 5.84 10.31
N ALA A 115 -12.67 7.03 9.72
CA ALA A 115 -13.95 7.73 9.63
C ALA A 115 -15.00 6.95 8.85
N LYS A 116 -14.63 6.24 7.79
CA LYS A 116 -15.53 5.35 7.05
C LYS A 116 -16.00 4.18 7.92
N ALA A 117 -15.09 3.55 8.68
CA ALA A 117 -15.43 2.45 9.57
C ALA A 117 -16.36 2.90 10.70
N GLU A 118 -16.03 3.99 11.38
CA GLU A 118 -16.86 4.60 12.42
C GLU A 118 -18.22 5.06 11.86
N GLY A 119 -18.22 5.70 10.67
CA GLY A 119 -19.43 6.14 9.99
C GLY A 119 -20.38 4.98 9.70
N LYS A 120 -19.83 3.83 9.28
CA LYS A 120 -20.63 2.63 9.05
C LYS A 120 -21.23 2.08 10.34
N VAL A 121 -20.47 2.06 11.45
CA VAL A 121 -20.94 1.61 12.77
C VAL A 121 -22.04 2.53 13.31
N HIS A 122 -21.89 3.85 13.13
CA HIS A 122 -22.81 4.85 13.67
C HIS A 122 -23.94 5.26 12.71
N GLY A 123 -23.96 4.74 11.48
CA GLY A 123 -24.95 5.12 10.46
C GLY A 123 -24.83 6.59 10.03
N LYS A 124 -23.60 7.16 10.00
CA LYS A 124 -23.33 8.56 9.66
C LYS A 124 -22.37 8.65 8.47
N PRO A 125 -22.44 9.74 7.66
CA PRO A 125 -21.41 10.03 6.67
C PRO A 125 -20.04 10.20 7.32
N ALA A 126 -18.96 9.73 6.68
CA ALA A 126 -17.60 9.79 7.21
C ALA A 126 -17.15 11.21 7.61
N ASP A 127 -17.53 12.23 6.84
CA ASP A 127 -17.17 13.63 7.14
C ASP A 127 -17.88 14.22 8.37
N GLU A 128 -18.98 13.59 8.82
CA GLU A 128 -19.78 14.02 9.99
C GLU A 128 -19.51 13.17 11.24
N VAL A 129 -18.60 12.19 11.11
CA VAL A 129 -18.21 11.37 12.26
C VAL A 129 -17.45 12.23 13.25
N ALA A 130 -17.95 12.29 14.49
CA ALA A 130 -17.18 12.75 15.62
C ALA A 130 -16.40 11.56 16.16
N PHE A 131 -15.09 11.67 16.18
CA PHE A 131 -14.23 10.62 16.71
C PHE A 131 -14.30 10.62 18.24
N HIS A 132 -14.88 9.60 18.81
CA HIS A 132 -15.04 9.48 20.27
C HIS A 132 -13.75 9.00 20.95
N GLU A 133 -12.90 8.27 20.24
CA GLU A 133 -11.60 7.76 20.69
C GLU A 133 -10.46 8.30 19.82
N VAL A 134 -10.57 8.21 18.51
CA VAL A 134 -9.53 8.58 17.54
C VAL A 134 -9.42 10.11 17.32
N GLY A 135 -10.36 10.92 17.81
CA GLY A 135 -10.28 12.39 17.83
C GLY A 135 -9.52 12.95 19.02
N ALA A 136 -9.17 12.13 19.99
CA ALA A 136 -8.32 12.51 21.11
C ALA A 136 -6.91 12.87 20.62
N VAL A 137 -6.21 13.67 21.39
CA VAL A 137 -4.90 14.22 21.03
C VAL A 137 -3.87 13.12 20.78
N ASP A 138 -3.90 12.06 21.57
CA ASP A 138 -3.01 10.90 21.45
C ASP A 138 -3.12 10.22 20.09
N SER A 139 -4.34 9.97 19.64
CA SER A 139 -4.58 9.33 18.33
C SER A 139 -4.17 10.22 17.15
N VAL A 140 -4.36 11.54 17.29
CA VAL A 140 -3.88 12.50 16.28
C VAL A 140 -2.35 12.46 16.19
N VAL A 141 -1.70 12.48 17.34
CA VAL A 141 -0.23 12.40 17.42
C VAL A 141 0.29 11.07 16.88
N ASP A 142 -0.35 9.96 17.20
CA ASP A 142 0.01 8.64 16.73
C ASP A 142 -0.05 8.54 15.19
N ILE A 143 -1.16 8.98 14.59
CA ILE A 143 -1.37 8.89 13.13
C ILE A 143 -0.45 9.85 12.38
N VAL A 144 -0.37 11.11 12.80
CA VAL A 144 0.49 12.10 12.14
C VAL A 144 1.96 11.75 12.37
N GLY A 145 2.31 11.32 13.57
CA GLY A 145 3.65 10.86 13.91
C GLY A 145 4.09 9.66 13.07
N ALA A 146 3.20 8.71 12.83
CA ALA A 146 3.48 7.59 11.95
C ALA A 146 3.79 8.05 10.51
N ALA A 147 3.00 8.97 9.96
CA ALA A 147 3.24 9.54 8.64
C ALA A 147 4.58 10.31 8.58
N ILE A 148 4.94 11.05 9.63
CA ILE A 148 6.24 11.76 9.74
C ILE A 148 7.39 10.76 9.73
N CYS A 149 7.30 9.69 10.52
CA CYS A 149 8.35 8.67 10.60
C CYS A 149 8.57 7.96 9.26
N LEU A 150 7.48 7.62 8.57
CA LEU A 150 7.53 6.97 7.25
C LEU A 150 8.15 7.89 6.18
N ASP A 151 7.77 9.16 6.16
CA ASP A 151 8.32 10.18 5.24
C ASP A 151 9.83 10.38 5.51
N TYR A 152 10.21 10.49 6.79
CA TYR A 152 11.62 10.66 7.19
C TYR A 152 12.52 9.50 6.74
N LEU A 153 12.06 8.26 6.91
CA LEU A 153 12.81 7.07 6.48
C LEU A 153 12.70 6.78 4.99
N GLY A 154 11.87 7.52 4.25
CA GLY A 154 11.62 7.31 2.83
C GLY A 154 10.96 5.95 2.55
N ILE A 155 10.03 5.52 3.41
CA ILE A 155 9.37 4.22 3.28
C ILE A 155 8.37 4.25 2.12
N GLU A 156 8.61 3.39 1.14
CA GLU A 156 7.77 3.24 -0.05
C GLU A 156 6.75 2.09 0.09
N ARG A 157 7.02 1.12 1.00
CA ARG A 157 6.16 -0.05 1.16
C ARG A 157 6.09 -0.51 2.63
N VAL A 158 4.89 -0.85 3.08
CA VAL A 158 4.63 -1.39 4.42
C VAL A 158 4.06 -2.80 4.27
N PHE A 159 4.83 -3.80 4.66
CA PHE A 159 4.36 -5.18 4.73
C PHE A 159 3.86 -5.48 6.14
N VAL A 160 2.82 -6.29 6.25
CA VAL A 160 2.16 -6.57 7.53
C VAL A 160 1.88 -8.07 7.66
N SER A 161 2.27 -8.65 8.78
CA SER A 161 1.96 -10.03 9.16
C SER A 161 0.45 -10.24 9.36
N PRO A 162 -0.04 -11.49 9.50
CA PRO A 162 -1.34 -11.73 10.11
C PRO A 162 -1.47 -10.96 11.44
N LEU A 163 -2.64 -10.35 11.67
CA LEU A 163 -2.88 -9.54 12.87
C LEU A 163 -3.38 -10.42 14.01
N THR A 164 -2.66 -10.42 15.12
CA THR A 164 -3.16 -11.05 16.35
C THR A 164 -4.19 -10.16 17.00
N VAL A 165 -5.44 -10.60 17.02
CA VAL A 165 -6.55 -9.91 17.69
C VAL A 165 -6.80 -10.52 19.04
N GLY A 166 -7.14 -9.67 20.01
CA GLY A 166 -7.54 -10.10 21.34
C GLY A 166 -8.96 -10.64 21.38
N SER A 167 -9.47 -10.83 22.57
CA SER A 167 -10.82 -11.33 22.82
C SER A 167 -11.44 -10.68 24.06
N GLY A 168 -12.72 -10.99 24.32
CA GLY A 168 -13.44 -10.47 25.47
C GLY A 168 -14.10 -9.13 25.22
N PHE A 169 -13.99 -8.21 26.17
CA PHE A 169 -14.68 -6.90 26.14
C PHE A 169 -13.73 -5.80 26.58
N VAL A 170 -13.88 -4.63 25.97
CA VAL A 170 -13.20 -3.38 26.34
C VAL A 170 -14.23 -2.33 26.76
N SER A 171 -13.91 -1.55 27.80
CA SER A 171 -14.71 -0.40 28.21
C SER A 171 -14.24 0.82 27.43
N CYS A 172 -15.14 1.42 26.67
CA CYS A 172 -14.87 2.60 25.84
C CYS A 172 -15.97 3.65 26.00
N ALA A 173 -15.90 4.76 25.25
CA ALA A 173 -16.89 5.83 25.29
C ALA A 173 -18.33 5.36 25.05
N HIS A 174 -18.52 4.26 24.34
CA HIS A 174 -19.82 3.64 24.04
C HIS A 174 -20.24 2.55 25.04
N GLY A 175 -19.53 2.42 26.16
CA GLY A 175 -19.76 1.38 27.17
C GLY A 175 -18.91 0.14 26.92
N LEU A 176 -19.42 -1.04 27.27
CA LEU A 176 -18.72 -2.30 27.17
C LEU A 176 -18.88 -2.88 25.76
N MET A 177 -17.79 -2.91 24.98
CA MET A 177 -17.78 -3.37 23.58
C MET A 177 -17.00 -4.69 23.44
N PRO A 178 -17.40 -5.56 22.51
CA PRO A 178 -16.64 -6.78 22.20
C PRO A 178 -15.28 -6.43 21.55
N VAL A 179 -14.29 -7.32 21.75
CA VAL A 179 -12.97 -7.23 21.11
C VAL A 179 -12.90 -8.23 19.95
N PRO A 180 -12.52 -7.80 18.72
CA PRO A 180 -12.22 -6.42 18.33
C PRO A 180 -13.44 -5.49 18.39
N ALA A 181 -13.21 -4.21 18.71
CA ALA A 181 -14.26 -3.19 18.70
C ALA A 181 -14.91 -3.08 17.31
N PRO A 182 -16.20 -2.68 17.19
CA PRO A 182 -16.90 -2.71 15.91
C PRO A 182 -16.20 -1.96 14.76
N ALA A 183 -15.63 -0.80 15.02
CA ALA A 183 -14.89 -0.03 14.02
C ALA A 183 -13.58 -0.75 13.61
N VAL A 184 -12.89 -1.38 14.55
CA VAL A 184 -11.71 -2.20 14.26
C VAL A 184 -12.09 -3.40 13.40
N ALA A 185 -13.19 -4.08 13.71
CA ALA A 185 -13.69 -5.20 12.91
C ALA A 185 -13.97 -4.79 11.45
N GLU A 186 -14.55 -3.60 11.23
CA GLU A 186 -14.77 -3.04 9.89
C GLU A 186 -13.45 -2.72 9.16
N LEU A 187 -12.47 -2.15 9.85
CA LEU A 187 -11.15 -1.85 9.27
C LEU A 187 -10.41 -3.13 8.87
N LEU A 188 -10.58 -4.21 9.63
CA LEU A 188 -9.92 -5.48 9.39
C LEU A 188 -10.58 -6.35 8.31
N LEU A 189 -11.68 -5.90 7.69
CA LEU A 189 -12.28 -6.63 6.57
C LEU A 189 -11.28 -6.85 5.43
N GLY A 190 -11.10 -8.12 5.04
CA GLY A 190 -10.15 -8.55 4.03
C GLY A 190 -8.73 -8.79 4.53
N TRP A 191 -8.45 -8.55 5.82
CA TRP A 191 -7.16 -8.87 6.44
C TRP A 191 -7.16 -10.27 7.07
N GLN A 192 -6.02 -10.93 7.01
CA GLN A 192 -5.84 -12.17 7.76
C GLN A 192 -5.59 -11.84 9.22
N THR A 193 -6.46 -12.39 10.08
CA THR A 193 -6.38 -12.24 11.53
C THR A 193 -6.18 -13.60 12.17
N GLN A 194 -5.51 -13.63 13.31
CA GLN A 194 -5.34 -14.83 14.13
C GLN A 194 -5.77 -14.53 15.57
N PRO A 195 -6.36 -15.52 16.29
CA PRO A 195 -6.77 -15.32 17.66
C PRO A 195 -5.56 -15.16 18.57
N GLY A 196 -5.58 -14.15 19.42
CA GLY A 196 -4.65 -14.01 20.53
C GLY A 196 -5.14 -14.76 21.78
N THR A 197 -4.24 -15.03 22.70
CA THR A 197 -4.56 -15.65 24.00
C THR A 197 -5.09 -14.68 25.03
N GLU A 198 -4.91 -13.38 24.76
CA GLU A 198 -5.20 -12.31 25.71
C GLU A 198 -6.65 -11.85 25.62
N LYS A 199 -7.27 -11.63 26.81
CA LYS A 199 -8.62 -11.07 26.93
C LYS A 199 -8.58 -9.55 27.03
N LYS A 200 -7.95 -8.92 26.02
CA LYS A 200 -7.77 -7.47 25.92
C LYS A 200 -7.77 -7.07 24.44
N GLU A 201 -7.97 -5.80 24.18
CA GLU A 201 -7.76 -5.24 22.83
C GLU A 201 -6.26 -5.23 22.50
N LEU A 202 -5.87 -5.92 21.44
CA LEU A 202 -4.50 -5.98 20.94
C LEU A 202 -4.32 -5.14 19.67
N VAL A 203 -5.39 -4.90 18.93
CA VAL A 203 -5.40 -4.05 17.74
C VAL A 203 -6.31 -2.87 17.99
N THR A 204 -5.73 -1.69 18.13
CA THR A 204 -6.49 -0.45 18.37
C THR A 204 -7.02 0.14 17.06
N PRO A 205 -8.02 1.05 17.09
CA PRO A 205 -8.50 1.74 15.89
C PRO A 205 -7.39 2.45 15.11
N THR A 206 -6.43 3.09 15.81
CA THR A 206 -5.28 3.76 15.18
C THR A 206 -4.36 2.75 14.49
N GLY A 207 -4.04 1.63 15.15
CA GLY A 207 -3.24 0.54 14.58
C GLY A 207 -3.94 -0.11 13.37
N ALA A 208 -5.24 -0.40 13.48
CA ALA A 208 -6.03 -0.94 12.37
C ALA A 208 -6.10 0.03 11.18
N GLY A 209 -6.24 1.33 11.43
CA GLY A 209 -6.25 2.38 10.40
C GLY A 209 -4.91 2.48 9.66
N LEU A 210 -3.79 2.40 10.37
CA LEU A 210 -2.44 2.34 9.78
C LEU A 210 -2.31 1.14 8.84
N VAL A 211 -2.68 -0.05 9.33
CA VAL A 211 -2.62 -1.29 8.55
C VAL A 211 -3.54 -1.22 7.34
N LYS A 212 -4.79 -0.79 7.51
CA LYS A 212 -5.79 -0.71 6.43
C LYS A 212 -5.35 0.17 5.29
N THR A 213 -4.71 1.30 5.61
CA THR A 213 -4.37 2.34 4.64
C THR A 213 -3.03 2.08 3.95
N LEU A 214 -2.04 1.63 4.71
CA LEU A 214 -0.64 1.57 4.26
C LEU A 214 -0.16 0.15 3.99
N GLY A 215 -0.80 -0.84 4.62
CA GLY A 215 -0.32 -2.20 4.68
C GLY A 215 -0.56 -3.01 3.41
N VAL A 216 0.39 -3.88 3.12
CA VAL A 216 0.26 -4.99 2.19
C VAL A 216 0.47 -6.27 2.98
N TYR A 217 -0.49 -7.17 2.90
CA TYR A 217 -0.40 -8.45 3.61
C TYR A 217 0.83 -9.26 3.20
N SER A 218 1.52 -9.86 4.17
CA SER A 218 2.64 -10.77 3.96
C SER A 218 2.63 -11.89 5.01
N ASP A 219 2.59 -13.13 4.56
CA ASP A 219 2.70 -14.28 5.45
C ASP A 219 4.16 -14.47 5.90
N GLY A 220 4.58 -13.65 6.87
CA GLY A 220 5.94 -13.52 7.36
C GLY A 220 6.77 -12.51 6.59
N LEU A 221 8.08 -12.52 6.85
CA LEU A 221 9.03 -11.58 6.23
C LEU A 221 9.02 -11.78 4.70
N PRO A 222 8.76 -10.72 3.91
CA PRO A 222 8.61 -10.86 2.46
C PRO A 222 9.87 -11.43 1.79
N LYS A 223 9.67 -12.32 0.85
CA LYS A 223 10.80 -12.86 0.07
C LYS A 223 11.50 -11.76 -0.71
N GLY A 224 12.80 -11.61 -0.49
CA GLY A 224 13.60 -10.52 -1.08
C GLY A 224 13.65 -9.27 -0.22
N PHE A 225 13.15 -9.32 1.02
CA PHE A 225 13.36 -8.28 2.01
C PHE A 225 14.71 -8.50 2.71
N GLU A 226 15.58 -7.51 2.66
CA GLU A 226 16.88 -7.48 3.33
C GLU A 226 16.79 -6.50 4.49
N ALA A 227 16.69 -7.05 5.72
CA ALA A 227 16.53 -6.25 6.92
C ALA A 227 17.86 -5.57 7.32
N GLU A 228 17.82 -4.27 7.55
CA GLU A 228 18.96 -3.47 8.01
C GLU A 228 18.91 -3.23 9.51
N CYS A 229 17.72 -2.97 10.06
CA CYS A 229 17.53 -2.77 11.49
C CYS A 229 16.15 -3.24 11.96
N ILE A 230 16.03 -3.42 13.28
CA ILE A 230 14.79 -3.86 13.93
C ILE A 230 14.49 -2.90 15.08
N GLY A 231 13.22 -2.49 15.19
CA GLY A 231 12.72 -1.73 16.32
C GLY A 231 11.57 -2.46 17.03
N TYR A 232 11.49 -2.26 18.33
CA TYR A 232 10.42 -2.79 19.18
C TYR A 232 9.67 -1.64 19.85
N GLY A 233 8.39 -1.54 19.59
CA GLY A 233 7.52 -0.55 20.23
C GLY A 233 6.61 -1.20 21.26
N ALA A 234 6.68 -0.76 22.51
CA ALA A 234 5.94 -1.36 23.61
C ALA A 234 4.47 -0.87 23.66
N GLY A 235 3.56 -1.80 23.94
CA GLY A 235 2.20 -1.48 24.34
C GLY A 235 2.09 -1.10 25.82
N SER A 236 0.96 -0.48 26.17
CA SER A 236 0.68 0.02 27.53
C SER A 236 0.41 -1.10 28.55
N HIS A 237 -0.06 -2.26 28.09
CA HIS A 237 -0.45 -3.35 28.98
C HIS A 237 0.65 -4.37 29.21
N GLU A 238 0.70 -4.93 30.42
CA GLU A 238 1.45 -6.16 30.68
C GLU A 238 0.59 -7.36 30.26
N LEU A 239 1.19 -8.25 29.47
CA LEU A 239 0.56 -9.45 28.95
C LEU A 239 1.42 -10.69 29.26
N ALA A 240 0.86 -11.88 29.10
CA ALA A 240 1.62 -13.13 29.23
C ALA A 240 2.67 -13.28 28.14
N ILE A 241 2.43 -12.71 26.97
CA ILE A 241 3.40 -12.57 25.86
C ILE A 241 4.03 -11.18 25.85
N PRO A 242 5.20 -11.00 25.20
CA PRO A 242 5.78 -9.66 25.05
C PRO A 242 4.82 -8.73 24.30
N ASN A 243 4.28 -7.73 25.00
CA ASN A 243 3.40 -6.72 24.38
C ASN A 243 4.23 -5.70 23.61
N VAL A 244 4.72 -6.11 22.46
CA VAL A 244 5.53 -5.27 21.58
C VAL A 244 5.15 -5.48 20.12
N LEU A 245 5.19 -4.42 19.34
CA LEU A 245 5.26 -4.49 17.89
C LEU A 245 6.72 -4.64 17.48
N ARG A 246 7.05 -5.64 16.67
CA ARG A 246 8.35 -5.78 16.06
C ARG A 246 8.33 -5.23 14.63
N LEU A 247 9.19 -4.30 14.34
CA LEU A 247 9.26 -3.60 13.06
C LEU A 247 10.65 -3.79 12.46
N TYR A 248 10.71 -4.26 11.23
CA TYR A 248 11.94 -4.36 10.45
C TYR A 248 11.98 -3.22 9.42
N VAL A 249 13.10 -2.53 9.31
CA VAL A 249 13.38 -1.59 8.23
C VAL A 249 14.46 -2.19 7.34
N GLY A 250 14.32 -2.03 6.04
CA GLY A 250 15.31 -2.56 5.11
C GLY A 250 15.01 -2.25 3.65
N GLU A 251 15.79 -2.88 2.79
CA GLU A 251 15.58 -2.83 1.35
C GLU A 251 14.75 -4.02 0.88
N TYR A 252 13.73 -3.72 0.11
CA TYR A 252 12.93 -4.74 -0.57
C TYR A 252 13.37 -4.85 -2.02
N HIS A 253 14.03 -5.94 -2.34
CA HIS A 253 14.53 -6.28 -3.68
C HIS A 253 13.57 -7.23 -4.42
N GLY A 254 12.42 -7.51 -3.79
CA GLY A 254 11.36 -8.17 -4.51
C GLY A 254 11.01 -7.32 -5.72
N THR A 255 11.11 -7.90 -6.88
CA THR A 255 10.44 -7.33 -8.02
C THR A 255 9.00 -7.10 -7.60
N GLU A 256 8.44 -5.93 -7.92
CA GLU A 256 7.02 -5.87 -8.18
C GLU A 256 6.72 -6.84 -9.35
N SER A 257 6.86 -8.10 -9.12
CA SER A 257 5.92 -9.02 -9.68
C SER A 257 4.66 -8.68 -8.91
N GLY A 258 3.96 -7.66 -9.33
CA GLY A 258 2.55 -7.53 -9.09
C GLY A 258 2.05 -8.95 -9.16
N ASN A 259 1.07 -9.35 -8.36
CA ASN A 259 0.49 -10.70 -8.34
C ASN A 259 0.09 -11.10 -9.76
N LEU A 260 1.10 -11.24 -10.63
CA LEU A 260 0.90 -11.58 -12.03
C LEU A 260 0.60 -13.06 -12.10
N SER A 261 -0.44 -13.36 -12.82
CA SER A 261 -0.81 -14.72 -13.14
C SER A 261 -0.96 -14.86 -14.65
N ILE A 262 -0.63 -16.05 -15.15
CA ILE A 262 -1.04 -16.49 -16.48
C ILE A 262 -2.29 -17.33 -16.30
N LEU A 263 -3.40 -16.89 -16.87
CA LEU A 263 -4.62 -17.69 -17.03
C LEU A 263 -4.46 -18.51 -18.30
N GLU A 264 -4.56 -19.84 -18.21
CA GLU A 264 -4.48 -20.72 -19.39
C GLU A 264 -5.68 -21.63 -19.49
N THR A 265 -6.23 -21.74 -20.68
CA THR A 265 -7.24 -22.74 -21.03
C THR A 265 -7.00 -23.31 -22.40
N ASN A 266 -7.37 -24.58 -22.60
CA ASN A 266 -7.30 -25.26 -23.88
C ASN A 266 -8.72 -25.38 -24.46
N ILE A 267 -8.91 -24.94 -25.71
CA ILE A 267 -10.20 -24.86 -26.38
C ILE A 267 -10.11 -25.59 -27.72
N ASP A 268 -10.92 -26.64 -27.91
CA ASP A 268 -10.96 -27.49 -29.13
C ASP A 268 -12.26 -27.38 -29.95
N ASP A 269 -13.19 -26.50 -29.52
CA ASP A 269 -14.52 -26.43 -30.09
C ASP A 269 -15.03 -24.99 -30.32
N MET A 270 -14.19 -23.96 -30.17
CA MET A 270 -14.58 -22.57 -30.38
C MET A 270 -14.33 -22.11 -31.82
N ASN A 271 -15.29 -21.31 -32.35
CA ASN A 271 -15.09 -20.67 -33.65
C ASN A 271 -13.86 -19.74 -33.61
N PRO A 272 -12.92 -19.88 -34.55
CA PRO A 272 -11.71 -19.04 -34.59
C PRO A 272 -11.94 -17.53 -34.62
N GLN A 273 -13.07 -17.06 -35.16
CA GLN A 273 -13.42 -15.63 -35.19
C GLN A 273 -13.63 -15.04 -33.77
N VAL A 274 -14.04 -15.87 -32.79
CA VAL A 274 -14.28 -15.43 -31.42
C VAL A 274 -13.00 -15.01 -30.69
N TYR A 275 -11.82 -15.56 -31.08
CA TYR A 275 -10.56 -15.20 -30.44
C TYR A 275 -10.24 -13.70 -30.60
N GLY A 276 -10.46 -13.11 -31.78
CA GLY A 276 -10.19 -11.69 -31.99
C GLY A 276 -11.04 -10.81 -31.06
N TYR A 277 -12.34 -11.09 -30.99
CA TYR A 277 -13.25 -10.41 -30.10
C TYR A 277 -12.86 -10.58 -28.61
N LEU A 278 -12.55 -11.82 -28.20
CA LEU A 278 -12.14 -12.11 -26.83
C LEU A 278 -10.84 -11.39 -26.43
N PHE A 279 -9.88 -11.30 -27.35
CA PHE A 279 -8.62 -10.57 -27.15
C PHE A 279 -8.88 -9.10 -26.85
N GLU A 280 -9.71 -8.44 -27.65
CA GLU A 280 -10.07 -7.03 -27.45
C GLU A 280 -10.74 -6.81 -26.07
N LYS A 281 -11.67 -7.69 -25.72
CA LYS A 281 -12.36 -7.65 -24.41
C LYS A 281 -11.40 -7.82 -23.23
N LEU A 282 -10.50 -8.79 -23.31
CA LEU A 282 -9.52 -9.06 -22.26
C LEU A 282 -8.54 -7.91 -22.08
N LEU A 283 -8.01 -7.36 -23.17
CA LEU A 283 -7.13 -6.18 -23.12
C LEU A 283 -7.87 -4.96 -22.58
N ALA A 284 -9.12 -4.73 -22.98
CA ALA A 284 -9.95 -3.65 -22.45
C ALA A 284 -10.26 -3.81 -20.96
N ALA A 285 -10.34 -5.04 -20.45
CA ALA A 285 -10.51 -5.35 -19.04
C ALA A 285 -9.23 -5.18 -18.20
N GLY A 286 -8.10 -4.85 -18.85
CA GLY A 286 -6.82 -4.60 -18.20
C GLY A 286 -5.83 -5.77 -18.23
N ALA A 287 -6.07 -6.81 -19.04
CA ALA A 287 -5.05 -7.83 -19.28
C ALA A 287 -3.77 -7.20 -19.85
N LEU A 288 -2.62 -7.61 -19.34
CA LEU A 288 -1.32 -7.07 -19.76
C LEU A 288 -0.86 -7.65 -21.11
N ASP A 289 -1.26 -8.88 -21.40
CA ASP A 289 -0.99 -9.54 -22.65
C ASP A 289 -1.97 -10.69 -22.89
N VAL A 290 -2.28 -10.99 -24.17
CA VAL A 290 -3.20 -12.06 -24.57
C VAL A 290 -2.63 -12.72 -25.81
N TRP A 291 -2.47 -14.05 -25.78
CA TRP A 291 -2.01 -14.80 -26.95
C TRP A 291 -2.60 -16.20 -27.02
N THR A 292 -2.53 -16.81 -28.19
CA THR A 292 -2.85 -18.23 -28.37
C THR A 292 -1.64 -19.03 -28.85
N THR A 293 -1.65 -20.30 -28.50
CA THR A 293 -0.69 -21.30 -28.98
C THR A 293 -1.45 -22.48 -29.59
N PRO A 294 -1.21 -22.83 -30.85
CA PRO A 294 -1.79 -24.05 -31.44
C PRO A 294 -1.32 -25.30 -30.71
N ILE A 295 -2.24 -26.17 -30.39
CA ILE A 295 -1.97 -27.45 -29.70
C ILE A 295 -2.77 -28.60 -30.34
N LEU A 296 -2.36 -29.80 -30.05
CA LEU A 296 -3.12 -31.03 -30.35
C LEU A 296 -3.62 -31.64 -29.04
N MET A 297 -4.92 -31.83 -28.89
CA MET A 297 -5.54 -32.41 -27.72
C MET A 297 -5.83 -33.91 -27.89
N LYS A 298 -6.32 -34.56 -26.83
CA LYS A 298 -6.80 -35.95 -26.87
C LYS A 298 -7.74 -36.17 -28.04
N LYS A 299 -7.78 -37.38 -28.58
CA LYS A 299 -8.55 -37.79 -29.77
C LYS A 299 -8.10 -37.03 -31.06
N ASN A 300 -6.83 -36.59 -31.09
CA ASN A 300 -6.20 -35.88 -32.23
C ASN A 300 -6.99 -34.62 -32.66
N ARG A 301 -7.55 -33.87 -31.74
CA ARG A 301 -8.28 -32.64 -32.04
C ARG A 301 -7.33 -31.44 -32.10
N PRO A 302 -7.26 -30.72 -33.22
CA PRO A 302 -6.61 -29.41 -33.25
C PRO A 302 -7.31 -28.45 -32.29
N ALA A 303 -6.54 -27.70 -31.52
CA ALA A 303 -7.05 -26.79 -30.51
C ALA A 303 -6.16 -25.56 -30.35
N GLN A 304 -6.64 -24.59 -29.63
CA GLN A 304 -5.85 -23.41 -29.22
C GLN A 304 -5.72 -23.39 -27.70
N LYS A 305 -4.52 -23.16 -27.19
CA LYS A 305 -4.30 -22.79 -25.82
C LYS A 305 -4.35 -21.26 -25.73
N LEU A 306 -5.38 -20.71 -25.10
CA LEU A 306 -5.48 -19.31 -24.76
C LEU A 306 -4.65 -19.04 -23.50
N SER A 307 -3.79 -18.03 -23.54
CA SER A 307 -2.99 -17.57 -22.42
C SER A 307 -3.20 -16.07 -22.22
N VAL A 308 -3.43 -15.64 -20.96
CA VAL A 308 -3.71 -14.26 -20.62
C VAL A 308 -2.84 -13.87 -19.42
N LEU A 309 -1.97 -12.89 -19.58
CA LEU A 309 -1.18 -12.33 -18.49
C LEU A 309 -1.98 -11.23 -17.79
N VAL A 310 -2.25 -11.42 -16.49
CA VAL A 310 -3.09 -10.51 -15.71
C VAL A 310 -2.43 -10.14 -14.39
N ASP A 311 -2.76 -8.95 -13.91
CA ASP A 311 -2.55 -8.55 -12.53
C ASP A 311 -3.70 -9.08 -11.65
N GLU A 312 -3.45 -9.23 -10.35
CA GLU A 312 -4.45 -9.70 -9.38
C GLU A 312 -5.71 -8.81 -9.38
N ALA A 313 -5.55 -7.50 -9.56
CA ALA A 313 -6.67 -6.55 -9.55
C ALA A 313 -7.71 -6.81 -10.66
N VAL A 314 -7.27 -7.31 -11.81
CA VAL A 314 -8.15 -7.57 -12.98
C VAL A 314 -8.40 -9.05 -13.23
N LYS A 315 -7.74 -9.93 -12.47
CA LYS A 315 -7.81 -11.39 -12.65
C LYS A 315 -9.24 -11.92 -12.66
N ALA A 316 -10.05 -11.53 -11.68
CA ALA A 316 -11.43 -11.99 -11.56
C ALA A 316 -12.30 -11.57 -12.77
N ALA A 317 -12.11 -10.35 -13.28
CA ALA A 317 -12.81 -9.86 -14.46
C ALA A 317 -12.41 -10.65 -15.71
N CYS A 318 -11.11 -10.90 -15.90
CA CYS A 318 -10.60 -11.69 -17.02
C CYS A 318 -11.05 -13.16 -16.97
N VAL A 319 -11.06 -13.76 -15.78
CA VAL A 319 -11.61 -15.12 -15.58
C VAL A 319 -13.09 -15.18 -15.99
N ASN A 320 -13.89 -14.21 -15.56
CA ASN A 320 -15.30 -14.14 -15.93
C ASN A 320 -15.49 -14.00 -17.45
N LEU A 321 -14.72 -13.13 -18.11
CA LEU A 321 -14.76 -12.99 -19.58
C LEU A 321 -14.40 -14.28 -20.30
N ILE A 322 -13.39 -15.02 -19.87
CA ILE A 322 -13.02 -16.30 -20.47
C ILE A 322 -14.20 -17.29 -20.40
N PHE A 323 -14.87 -17.41 -19.25
CA PHE A 323 -15.98 -18.34 -19.10
C PHE A 323 -17.25 -17.90 -19.81
N THR A 324 -17.51 -16.59 -19.96
CA THR A 324 -18.75 -16.10 -20.58
C THR A 324 -18.64 -15.96 -22.10
N GLU A 325 -17.45 -15.69 -22.63
CA GLU A 325 -17.25 -15.39 -24.05
C GLU A 325 -16.54 -16.52 -24.82
N SER A 326 -16.23 -17.63 -24.18
CA SER A 326 -15.60 -18.79 -24.83
C SER A 326 -16.32 -20.08 -24.47
N THR A 327 -15.95 -21.18 -25.13
CA THR A 327 -16.43 -22.54 -24.82
C THR A 327 -15.63 -23.20 -23.69
N SER A 328 -14.72 -22.47 -23.05
CA SER A 328 -13.90 -23.00 -21.97
C SER A 328 -14.75 -23.39 -20.75
N ILE A 329 -14.53 -24.58 -20.21
CA ILE A 329 -15.19 -25.10 -19.01
C ILE A 329 -14.25 -25.13 -17.79
N GLY A 330 -12.99 -24.70 -17.96
CA GLY A 330 -12.00 -24.67 -16.89
C GLY A 330 -10.70 -24.02 -17.34
N LEU A 331 -10.02 -23.38 -16.41
CA LEU A 331 -8.73 -22.75 -16.67
C LEU A 331 -7.73 -23.04 -15.55
N ARG A 332 -6.46 -22.87 -15.87
CA ARG A 332 -5.34 -22.95 -14.92
C ARG A 332 -4.90 -21.53 -14.59
N VAL A 333 -4.65 -21.26 -13.31
CA VAL A 333 -4.02 -20.03 -12.84
C VAL A 333 -2.59 -20.37 -12.46
N MET A 334 -1.63 -19.80 -13.17
CA MET A 334 -0.21 -20.03 -12.92
C MET A 334 0.42 -18.72 -12.43
N PRO A 335 0.93 -18.67 -11.19
CA PRO A 335 1.62 -17.49 -10.70
C PRO A 335 2.91 -17.28 -11.49
N VAL A 336 3.15 -16.03 -11.92
CA VAL A 336 4.41 -15.63 -12.54
C VAL A 336 5.41 -15.30 -11.44
N ALA A 337 6.38 -16.17 -11.26
CA ALA A 337 7.37 -16.01 -10.20
C ALA A 337 8.21 -14.72 -10.34
N LYS A 338 8.46 -14.28 -11.58
CA LYS A 338 9.21 -13.06 -11.88
C LYS A 338 8.97 -12.62 -13.32
N ARG A 339 8.69 -11.33 -13.51
CA ARG A 339 8.69 -10.64 -14.81
C ARG A 339 9.80 -9.61 -14.81
N LEU A 340 10.73 -9.73 -15.77
CA LEU A 340 11.79 -8.75 -15.96
C LEU A 340 11.41 -7.85 -17.12
N GLU A 341 11.41 -6.55 -16.90
CA GLU A 341 11.13 -5.56 -17.94
C GLU A 341 12.27 -4.57 -18.05
N ALA A 342 12.67 -4.27 -19.28
CA ALA A 342 13.57 -3.16 -19.54
C ALA A 342 12.84 -1.83 -19.31
N ALA A 343 13.53 -0.85 -18.75
CA ALA A 343 12.98 0.50 -18.64
C ALA A 343 12.66 1.03 -20.05
N ARG A 344 11.46 1.60 -20.22
CA ARG A 344 10.97 2.10 -21.52
C ARG A 344 10.54 3.54 -21.42
N HIS A 345 10.92 4.33 -22.41
CA HIS A 345 10.41 5.70 -22.56
C HIS A 345 10.29 6.05 -24.06
N ILE A 346 9.52 7.08 -24.35
CA ILE A 346 9.41 7.63 -25.70
C ILE A 346 10.35 8.82 -25.81
N ALA A 347 11.26 8.78 -26.77
CA ALA A 347 12.13 9.89 -27.13
C ALA A 347 11.65 10.52 -28.44
N LYS A 348 11.58 11.85 -28.47
CA LYS A 348 11.28 12.60 -29.69
C LYS A 348 12.57 12.88 -30.48
N VAL A 349 12.60 12.43 -31.70
CA VAL A 349 13.76 12.55 -32.60
C VAL A 349 13.37 13.47 -33.77
N GLU A 350 14.05 14.58 -33.92
CA GLU A 350 13.85 15.50 -35.02
C GLU A 350 14.75 15.07 -36.20
N THR A 351 14.12 14.56 -37.22
CA THR A 351 14.77 14.11 -38.43
C THR A 351 14.65 15.14 -39.55
N LYS A 352 15.42 15.02 -40.61
CA LYS A 352 15.26 15.87 -41.82
C LYS A 352 13.87 15.75 -42.47
N TYR A 353 13.11 14.70 -42.16
CA TYR A 353 11.77 14.49 -42.69
C TYR A 353 10.68 15.05 -41.78
N GLY A 354 10.97 15.20 -40.47
CA GLY A 354 10.06 15.68 -39.42
C GLY A 354 10.31 15.00 -38.08
N LEU A 355 9.41 15.23 -37.12
CA LEU A 355 9.50 14.67 -35.77
C LEU A 355 8.99 13.23 -35.76
N VAL A 356 9.79 12.32 -35.18
CA VAL A 356 9.46 10.91 -35.01
C VAL A 356 9.57 10.53 -33.55
N ASN A 357 8.53 9.92 -32.98
CA ASN A 357 8.59 9.30 -31.68
C ASN A 357 9.33 7.97 -31.77
N CYS A 358 10.30 7.74 -30.89
CA CYS A 358 11.06 6.49 -30.83
C CYS A 358 10.85 5.82 -29.50
N LYS A 359 10.47 4.54 -29.48
CA LYS A 359 10.47 3.69 -28.30
C LYS A 359 11.90 3.31 -27.96
N VAL A 360 12.34 3.73 -26.80
CA VAL A 360 13.69 3.43 -26.29
C VAL A 360 13.56 2.48 -25.11
N SER A 361 14.30 1.38 -25.13
CA SER A 361 14.37 0.43 -24.04
C SER A 361 15.80 0.35 -23.51
N ALA A 362 15.95 0.38 -22.18
CA ALA A 362 17.25 0.28 -21.51
C ALA A 362 17.21 -0.78 -20.40
N TRP A 363 18.29 -1.55 -20.27
CA TRP A 363 18.48 -2.52 -19.22
C TRP A 363 19.78 -2.21 -18.46
N LYS A 364 19.66 -1.99 -17.14
CA LYS A 364 20.80 -1.62 -16.29
C LYS A 364 21.61 -0.43 -16.87
N GLY A 365 20.91 0.59 -17.35
CA GLY A 365 21.51 1.80 -17.90
C GLY A 365 22.08 1.67 -19.32
N ARG A 366 21.99 0.50 -19.96
CA ARG A 366 22.44 0.29 -21.34
C ARG A 366 21.25 0.25 -22.29
N LEU A 367 21.39 0.90 -23.45
CA LEU A 367 20.40 0.84 -24.52
C LEU A 367 20.25 -0.61 -25.02
N CYS A 368 19.01 -1.14 -24.97
CA CYS A 368 18.70 -2.49 -25.46
C CYS A 368 18.01 -2.45 -26.81
N SER A 369 17.13 -1.48 -27.02
CA SER A 369 16.33 -1.39 -28.23
C SER A 369 15.94 0.05 -28.50
N LEU A 370 15.94 0.40 -29.79
CA LEU A 370 15.46 1.67 -30.33
C LEU A 370 14.56 1.37 -31.51
N SER A 371 13.30 1.74 -31.42
CA SER A 371 12.31 1.49 -32.48
C SER A 371 11.52 2.77 -32.77
N PRO A 372 11.65 3.37 -33.94
CA PRO A 372 10.79 4.47 -34.38
C PRO A 372 9.33 4.02 -34.47
N GLU A 373 8.39 4.88 -34.07
CA GLU A 373 6.95 4.62 -34.19
C GLU A 373 6.57 4.48 -35.69
N TYR A 374 5.88 3.39 -35.96
CA TYR A 374 5.52 3.06 -37.34
C TYR A 374 4.62 4.12 -38.00
N GLU A 375 3.57 4.57 -37.25
CA GLU A 375 2.61 5.53 -37.79
C GLU A 375 3.24 6.89 -38.08
N ASP A 376 4.13 7.38 -37.21
CA ASP A 376 4.86 8.62 -37.45
C ASP A 376 5.72 8.51 -38.71
N CYS A 377 6.46 7.39 -38.83
CA CYS A 377 7.29 7.16 -39.99
C CYS A 377 6.47 6.98 -41.28
N ARG A 378 5.32 6.31 -41.22
CA ARG A 378 4.42 6.12 -42.37
C ARG A 378 3.88 7.47 -42.87
N GLN A 379 3.36 8.28 -41.92
CA GLN A 379 2.84 9.61 -42.27
C GLN A 379 3.90 10.48 -42.93
N LEU A 380 5.10 10.56 -42.34
CA LEU A 380 6.20 11.34 -42.92
C LEU A 380 6.67 10.80 -44.29
N ALA A 381 6.70 9.48 -44.46
CA ALA A 381 7.04 8.87 -45.73
C ALA A 381 6.05 9.24 -46.84
N GLU A 382 4.74 9.23 -46.52
CA GLU A 382 3.68 9.65 -47.46
C GLU A 382 3.76 11.15 -47.77
N GLU A 383 3.88 11.99 -46.74
CA GLU A 383 3.97 13.47 -46.88
C GLU A 383 5.20 13.92 -47.70
N ARG A 384 6.32 13.24 -47.53
CA ARG A 384 7.62 13.58 -48.19
C ARG A 384 7.88 12.78 -49.45
N ALA A 385 7.01 11.87 -49.84
CA ALA A 385 7.15 10.96 -50.98
C ALA A 385 8.50 10.22 -50.97
N VAL A 386 8.90 9.69 -49.79
CA VAL A 386 10.14 8.93 -49.59
C VAL A 386 9.83 7.53 -49.07
N PRO A 387 10.73 6.55 -49.27
CA PRO A 387 10.51 5.21 -48.71
C PRO A 387 10.44 5.20 -47.20
N LEU A 388 9.46 4.49 -46.64
CA LEU A 388 9.26 4.35 -45.15
C LEU A 388 10.56 3.95 -44.45
N LYS A 389 11.31 3.01 -45.01
CA LYS A 389 12.58 2.54 -44.45
C LYS A 389 13.64 3.65 -44.29
N GLU A 390 13.62 4.65 -45.17
CA GLU A 390 14.56 5.77 -45.06
C GLU A 390 14.25 6.67 -43.90
N VAL A 391 12.94 6.94 -43.63
CA VAL A 391 12.51 7.69 -42.46
C VAL A 391 12.87 6.97 -41.17
N GLN A 392 12.64 5.64 -41.12
CA GLN A 392 12.99 4.81 -39.96
C GLN A 392 14.51 4.79 -39.70
N GLN A 393 15.32 4.59 -40.76
CA GLN A 393 16.78 4.58 -40.65
C GLN A 393 17.32 5.94 -40.20
N GLU A 394 16.78 7.02 -40.74
CA GLU A 394 17.16 8.38 -40.34
C GLU A 394 16.86 8.66 -38.88
N ALA A 395 15.69 8.26 -38.38
CA ALA A 395 15.33 8.41 -36.97
C ALA A 395 16.31 7.66 -36.05
N VAL A 396 16.65 6.42 -36.39
CA VAL A 396 17.65 5.62 -35.67
C VAL A 396 19.04 6.29 -35.71
N ARG A 397 19.49 6.77 -36.89
CA ARG A 397 20.78 7.43 -37.05
C ARG A 397 20.87 8.67 -36.13
N VAL A 398 19.89 9.58 -36.24
CA VAL A 398 19.89 10.84 -35.49
C VAL A 398 19.85 10.57 -33.97
N PHE A 399 19.10 9.55 -33.52
CA PHE A 399 19.06 9.19 -32.11
C PHE A 399 20.43 8.69 -31.60
N LYS A 400 21.09 7.82 -32.36
CA LYS A 400 22.42 7.29 -32.01
C LYS A 400 23.49 8.40 -31.97
N GLU A 401 23.48 9.30 -32.91
CA GLU A 401 24.38 10.46 -32.93
C GLU A 401 24.22 11.36 -31.69
N ARG A 402 22.99 11.51 -31.15
CA ARG A 402 22.77 12.23 -29.88
C ARG A 402 23.37 11.51 -28.65
N LEU A 403 23.53 10.19 -28.72
CA LEU A 403 24.16 9.40 -27.68
C LEU A 403 25.69 9.32 -27.80
N GLY A 404 26.25 9.80 -28.92
CA GLY A 404 27.69 9.70 -29.20
C GLY A 404 28.13 8.31 -29.65
N GLU A 405 27.20 7.51 -30.20
CA GLU A 405 27.41 6.18 -30.77
C GLU A 405 27.43 6.20 -32.31
#